data_091beb4420d4c092818a251dee069a6d
#
_entry.id   091beb4420d4c092818a251dee069a6d
#
_cell.length_a   1.000
_cell.length_b   1.000
_cell.length_c   1.000
_cell.angle_alpha   90.00
_cell.angle_beta   90.00
_cell.angle_gamma   90.00
#
_symmetry.space_group_name_H-M   'P 1'
#
loop_
_entity.id
_entity.type
_entity.pdbx_description
1 polymer ?
#
loop_
_entity_poly.entity_id
_entity_poly.type
_entity_poly.pdbx_seq_one_letter_code
_entity_poly.pdbx_strand_id
1 'polypeptide(L)' 'MNLTNYIKEHYNGNVSAFARSQGVQQSQAVRWSKRNCVVIDGTVYCEVSKQIKQEQQK' A
#
# COMPACT_ATOMS: atom_id res chain seq x y z
N MET A 1 -2.87 -10.00 -0.15
CA MET A 1 -3.23 -9.41 -1.46
C MET A 1 -2.18 -8.41 -1.89
N ASN A 2 -1.82 -8.45 -3.15
CA ASN A 2 -0.87 -7.49 -3.72
C ASN A 2 -1.44 -6.07 -3.63
N LEU A 3 -0.59 -5.11 -3.30
CA LEU A 3 -1.06 -3.74 -3.08
C LEU A 3 -1.72 -3.15 -4.32
N THR A 4 -1.13 -3.38 -5.50
CA THR A 4 -1.71 -2.86 -6.75
C THR A 4 -3.11 -3.41 -6.97
N ASN A 5 -3.30 -4.70 -6.74
CA ASN A 5 -4.61 -5.32 -6.88
C ASN A 5 -5.58 -4.81 -5.82
N TYR A 6 -5.10 -4.57 -4.61
CA TYR A 6 -5.92 -4.05 -3.53
C TYR A 6 -6.47 -2.67 -3.90
N ILE A 7 -5.60 -1.78 -4.39
CA ILE A 7 -6.04 -0.44 -4.80
C ILE A 7 -7.02 -0.53 -5.95
N LYS A 8 -6.77 -1.43 -6.90
CA LYS A 8 -7.64 -1.59 -8.05
C LYS A 8 -9.02 -2.06 -7.65
N GLU A 9 -9.11 -2.99 -6.71
CA GLU A 9 -10.39 -3.56 -6.29
C GLU A 9 -11.16 -2.65 -5.35
N HIS A 10 -10.49 -2.00 -4.42
CA HIS A 10 -11.17 -1.25 -3.37
C HIS A 10 -11.22 0.25 -3.64
N TYR A 11 -10.36 0.77 -4.50
CA TYR A 11 -10.28 2.19 -4.78
C TYR A 11 -10.35 2.49 -6.26
N ASN A 12 -10.74 1.49 -7.05
CA ASN A 12 -10.90 1.65 -8.49
C ASN A 12 -9.63 2.15 -9.18
N GLY A 13 -8.48 1.79 -8.63
CA GLY A 13 -7.19 2.22 -9.15
C GLY A 13 -6.79 3.62 -8.73
N ASN A 14 -7.56 4.24 -7.83
CA ASN A 14 -7.29 5.61 -7.39
C ASN A 14 -6.32 5.61 -6.23
N VAL A 15 -5.04 5.84 -6.54
CA VAL A 15 -3.99 5.85 -5.52
C VAL A 15 -4.17 7.00 -4.54
N SER A 16 -4.67 8.14 -5.01
CA SER A 16 -4.90 9.29 -4.14
C SER A 16 -5.91 8.95 -3.04
N ALA A 17 -7.00 8.27 -3.40
CA ALA A 17 -8.01 7.88 -2.43
C ALA A 17 -7.43 6.89 -1.43
N PHE A 18 -6.63 5.94 -1.92
CA PHE A 18 -5.98 4.98 -1.04
C PHE A 18 -5.04 5.67 -0.07
N ALA A 19 -4.21 6.60 -0.57
CA ALA A 19 -3.27 7.33 0.27
C ALA A 19 -3.99 8.10 1.37
N ARG A 20 -5.09 8.74 1.00
CA ARG A 20 -5.88 9.51 1.95
C ARG A 20 -6.44 8.61 3.05
N SER A 21 -6.93 7.43 2.68
CA SER A 21 -7.49 6.50 3.66
C SER A 21 -6.42 5.95 4.60
N GLN A 22 -5.17 5.89 4.14
CA GLN A 22 -4.06 5.42 4.96
C GLN A 22 -3.40 6.53 5.77
N GLY A 23 -3.78 7.78 5.52
CA GLY A 23 -3.18 8.90 6.21
C GLY A 23 -1.77 9.21 5.75
N VAL A 24 -1.44 8.90 4.51
CA VAL A 24 -0.12 9.16 3.94
C VAL A 24 -0.27 10.01 2.69
N GLN A 25 0.85 10.55 2.22
CA GLN A 25 0.85 11.33 1.00
C GLN A 25 0.74 10.42 -0.22
N GLN A 26 0.22 10.97 -1.32
CA GLN A 26 0.08 10.20 -2.55
C GLN A 26 1.42 9.66 -3.03
N SER A 27 2.49 10.45 -2.90
CA SER A 27 3.81 10.02 -3.32
C SER A 27 4.26 8.77 -2.56
N GLN A 28 3.91 8.70 -1.29
CA GLN A 28 4.24 7.53 -0.48
C GLN A 28 3.48 6.30 -0.97
N ALA A 29 2.19 6.45 -1.27
CA ALA A 29 1.38 5.35 -1.77
C ALA A 29 1.88 4.87 -3.13
N VAL A 30 2.27 5.80 -4.00
CA VAL A 30 2.83 5.44 -5.30
C VAL A 30 4.12 4.64 -5.13
N ARG A 31 4.96 5.07 -4.19
CA ARG A 31 6.21 4.36 -3.92
C ARG A 31 5.92 2.94 -3.44
N TRP A 32 4.94 2.78 -2.55
CA TRP A 32 4.54 1.45 -2.09
C TRP A 32 4.07 0.57 -3.25
N SER A 33 3.31 1.14 -4.19
CA SER A 33 2.78 0.36 -5.31
C SER A 33 3.87 -0.11 -6.26
N LYS A 34 5.01 0.56 -6.26
CA LYS A 34 6.15 0.17 -7.09
C LYS A 34 7.08 -0.82 -6.42
N ARG A 35 6.88 -1.05 -5.12
CA ARG A 35 7.65 -2.02 -4.35
C ARG A 35 6.82 -3.29 -4.21
N ASN A 36 7.46 -4.35 -3.72
CA ASN A 36 6.76 -5.60 -3.43
C ASN A 36 6.00 -5.49 -2.12
N CYS A 37 4.93 -4.70 -2.14
CA CYS A 37 4.10 -4.53 -0.96
C CYS A 37 2.82 -5.34 -1.10
N VAL A 38 2.32 -5.82 0.04
CA VAL A 38 1.07 -6.57 0.10
C VAL A 38 0.19 -5.98 1.17
N VAL A 39 -1.10 -6.24 1.07
CA VAL A 39 -2.06 -5.79 2.08
C VAL A 39 -2.63 -7.03 2.76
N ILE A 40 -2.51 -7.06 4.08
CA ILE A 40 -3.03 -8.15 4.90
C ILE A 40 -3.86 -7.49 5.98
N ASP A 41 -5.16 -7.82 6.01
CA ASP A 41 -6.08 -7.28 7.00
C ASP A 41 -6.11 -5.75 6.99
N GLY A 42 -6.03 -5.15 5.82
CA GLY A 42 -6.04 -3.70 5.68
C GLY A 42 -4.74 -3.02 6.05
N THR A 43 -3.71 -3.78 6.39
CA THR A 43 -2.40 -3.23 6.75
C THR A 43 -1.41 -3.51 5.63
N VAL A 44 -0.61 -2.50 5.32
CA VAL A 44 0.38 -2.60 4.24
C VAL A 44 1.71 -3.11 4.80
N TYR A 45 2.21 -4.14 4.17
CA TYR A 45 3.52 -4.73 4.49
C TYR A 45 4.38 -4.70 3.24
N CYS A 46 5.60 -4.23 3.36
CA CYS A 46 6.53 -4.20 2.24
C CYS A 46 7.74 -5.04 2.56
N GLU A 47 8.25 -5.72 1.54
CA GLU A 47 9.43 -6.55 1.70
C GLU A 47 10.67 -5.68 1.82
N VAL A 48 11.45 -5.92 2.86
CA VAL A 48 12.74 -5.25 3.06
C VAL A 48 13.77 -6.36 3.20
N SER A 49 14.66 -6.47 2.23
CA SER A 49 15.58 -7.59 2.12
C SER A 49 14.80 -8.90 2.02
N LYS A 50 14.88 -9.78 2.99
CA LYS A 50 14.14 -11.04 3.00
C LYS A 50 13.02 -11.05 4.03
N GLN A 51 12.68 -9.88 4.56
CA GLN A 51 11.65 -9.77 5.60
C GLN A 51 10.54 -8.86 5.13
N ILE A 52 9.34 -9.14 5.60
CA ILE A 52 8.19 -8.27 5.35
C ILE A 52 8.01 -7.39 6.57
N LYS A 53 8.02 -6.08 6.35
CA LYS A 53 7.92 -5.11 7.41
C LYS A 53 6.67 -4.26 7.21
N GLN A 54 5.98 -3.96 8.31
CA GLN A 54 4.83 -3.08 8.26
C GLN A 54 5.28 -1.66 7.93
N GLU A 55 4.70 -1.10 6.87
CA GLU A 55 5.03 0.25 6.42
C GLU A 55 3.93 1.25 6.73
N GLN A 56 2.75 0.78 7.06
CA GLN A 56 1.63 1.67 7.33
C GLN A 56 1.86 2.40 8.64
N GLN A 57 1.71 3.72 8.60
CA GLN A 57 1.85 4.57 9.77
C GLN A 57 0.50 5.17 10.14
N LYS A 58 0.15 5.02 11.39
CA LYS A 58 -1.05 5.63 11.92
C LYS A 58 -0.80 6.21 13.27
#